data_43066435277ac084d53fd5993790877d
#
_entry.id   43066435277ac084d53fd5993790877d
#
_cell.length_a   1.000
_cell.length_b   1.000
_cell.length_c   1.000
_cell.angle_alpha   90.00
_cell.angle_beta   90.00
_cell.angle_gamma   90.00
#
_symmetry.space_group_name_H-M   'P 1'
#
loop_
_entity.id
_entity.type
_entity.pdbx_description
1 polymer ?
#
loop_
_entity_poly.entity_id
_entity_poly.type
_entity_poly.pdbx_seq_one_letter_code
_entity_poly.pdbx_strand_id
1 'polypeptide(L)'
;DASWSRGLGDVYKRQALRDVTGIVASVPLITASILSKKLAENLDALVLDVKCGSGSFMQSIDDARHLARSLCSVGKHFGLQTTALITDMNQPLGKMIGNKVEVDESIQVLKGSGPYDVRELTLNLGTELLVNCRNDTTHDEAREQLIGCLDSGKAYDCFVNMVHAQGGRLPLPKIKNNFHELVSSTSGRISQTDCRRFGEAIIALGGGRKQ
;
A
#
# COMPACT_ATOMS: atom_id res chain seq x y z
N ASP A 1 27.54 9.49 -13.58
CA ASP A 1 27.79 10.11 -12.27
C ASP A 1 26.69 9.76 -11.29
N ALA A 2 27.03 8.93 -10.30
CA ALA A 2 26.07 8.30 -9.39
C ALA A 2 25.76 9.16 -8.15
N SER A 3 25.69 10.48 -8.26
CA SER A 3 25.42 11.36 -7.12
C SER A 3 23.99 11.21 -6.58
N TRP A 4 23.03 10.89 -7.43
CA TRP A 4 21.63 10.63 -7.04
C TRP A 4 21.42 9.23 -6.41
N SER A 5 22.28 8.26 -6.72
CA SER A 5 22.20 6.93 -6.10
C SER A 5 22.62 6.91 -4.63
N ARG A 6 23.38 7.91 -4.17
CA ARG A 6 23.74 8.05 -2.75
C ARG A 6 22.52 8.30 -1.87
N GLY A 7 21.53 9.06 -2.35
CA GLY A 7 20.29 9.31 -1.61
C GLY A 7 19.46 8.03 -1.39
N LEU A 8 19.33 7.17 -2.39
CA LEU A 8 18.62 5.90 -2.26
C LEU A 8 19.35 4.94 -1.32
N GLY A 9 20.67 4.82 -1.40
CA GLY A 9 21.47 4.01 -0.47
C GLY A 9 21.31 4.46 0.98
N ASP A 10 21.18 5.76 1.21
CA ASP A 10 21.01 6.34 2.55
C ASP A 10 19.60 6.03 3.13
N VAL A 11 18.56 6.04 2.29
CA VAL A 11 17.20 5.65 2.69
C VAL A 11 17.15 4.17 3.11
N TYR A 12 17.78 3.28 2.37
CA TYR A 12 17.85 1.85 2.72
C TYR A 12 18.66 1.60 3.99
N LYS A 13 19.79 2.30 4.18
CA LYS A 13 20.59 2.19 5.40
C LYS A 13 19.85 2.69 6.64
N ARG A 14 19.12 3.81 6.52
CA ARG A 14 18.30 4.33 7.61
C ARG A 14 17.16 3.39 7.98
N GLN A 15 16.55 2.72 6.99
CA GLN A 15 15.50 1.75 7.25
C GLN A 15 16.05 0.49 7.92
N ALA A 16 17.19 -0.03 7.46
CA ALA A 16 17.87 -1.15 8.10
C ALA A 16 18.27 -0.83 9.55
N LEU A 17 18.77 0.39 9.82
CA LEU A 17 19.12 0.84 11.16
C LEU A 17 17.88 0.91 12.08
N ARG A 18 16.72 1.33 11.57
CA ARG A 18 15.46 1.36 12.32
C ARG A 18 14.99 -0.04 12.70
N ASP A 19 15.09 -0.98 11.79
CA ASP A 19 14.71 -2.38 12.01
C ASP A 19 15.54 -2.99 13.15
N VAL A 20 16.84 -2.70 13.19
CA VAL A 20 17.77 -3.20 14.23
C VAL A 20 17.58 -2.50 15.59
N THR A 21 17.23 -1.20 15.59
CA THR A 21 17.12 -0.42 16.83
C THR A 21 15.74 -0.46 17.48
N GLY A 22 14.75 -1.13 16.86
CA GLY A 22 13.38 -1.21 17.38
C GLY A 22 12.62 0.12 17.41
N ILE A 23 13.15 1.18 16.78
CA ILE A 23 12.56 2.54 16.77
C ILE A 23 11.44 2.66 15.70
N VAL A 24 11.15 1.58 14.99
CA VAL A 24 10.19 1.55 13.87
C VAL A 24 8.77 1.96 14.31
N ALA A 25 8.39 1.67 15.56
CA ALA A 25 7.04 1.97 16.08
C ALA A 25 6.86 3.40 16.62
N SER A 26 7.89 4.26 16.58
CA SER A 26 7.80 5.65 17.08
C SER A 26 6.97 6.52 16.13
N VAL A 27 5.80 6.97 16.58
CA VAL A 27 4.90 7.85 15.80
C VAL A 27 5.61 9.10 15.27
N PRO A 28 6.39 9.87 16.05
CA PRO A 28 7.13 11.03 15.52
C PRO A 28 8.10 10.66 14.40
N LEU A 29 8.82 9.55 14.54
CA LEU A 29 9.79 9.12 13.53
C LEU A 29 9.13 8.60 12.27
N ILE A 30 8.01 7.88 12.40
CA ILE A 30 7.19 7.44 11.25
C ILE A 30 6.69 8.68 10.51
N THR A 31 6.08 9.63 11.23
CA THR A 31 5.54 10.87 10.67
C THR A 31 6.62 11.66 9.93
N ALA A 32 7.76 11.90 10.56
CA ALA A 32 8.88 12.61 9.92
C ALA A 32 9.42 11.88 8.68
N SER A 33 9.54 10.56 8.76
CA SER A 33 10.03 9.73 7.63
C SER A 33 9.12 9.74 6.43
N ILE A 34 7.81 9.70 6.63
CA ILE A 34 6.83 9.70 5.55
C ILE A 34 6.75 11.10 4.96
N LEU A 35 6.50 12.11 5.79
CA LEU A 35 6.19 13.45 5.30
C LEU A 35 7.40 14.17 4.72
N SER A 36 8.62 13.93 5.21
CA SER A 36 9.82 14.53 4.61
C SER A 36 9.98 14.18 3.13
N LYS A 37 9.63 12.96 2.73
CA LYS A 37 9.66 12.54 1.33
C LYS A 37 8.50 13.13 0.53
N LYS A 38 7.30 13.12 1.10
CA LYS A 38 6.10 13.61 0.44
C LYS A 38 6.11 15.12 0.24
N LEU A 39 6.60 15.86 1.21
CA LEU A 39 6.78 17.31 1.09
C LEU A 39 7.84 17.68 0.03
N ALA A 40 8.90 16.86 -0.10
CA ALA A 40 9.91 17.06 -1.13
C ALA A 40 9.40 16.82 -2.57
N GLU A 41 8.30 16.08 -2.74
CA GLU A 41 7.66 15.78 -4.03
C GLU A 41 6.74 16.92 -4.52
N ASN A 42 6.50 17.96 -3.71
CA ASN A 42 5.64 19.11 -4.01
C ASN A 42 4.24 18.69 -4.46
N LEU A 43 3.55 17.92 -3.62
CA LEU A 43 2.22 17.38 -3.88
C LEU A 43 1.13 18.42 -3.62
N ASP A 44 0.05 18.38 -4.40
CA ASP A 44 -1.16 19.18 -4.18
C ASP A 44 -2.02 18.60 -3.03
N ALA A 45 -2.10 17.28 -2.94
CA ALA A 45 -2.82 16.57 -1.89
C ALA A 45 -2.15 15.23 -1.56
N LEU A 46 -2.42 14.72 -0.37
CA LEU A 46 -1.90 13.42 0.10
C LEU A 46 -3.00 12.63 0.80
N VAL A 47 -3.20 11.40 0.38
CA VAL A 47 -4.02 10.41 1.08
C VAL A 47 -3.13 9.29 1.58
N LEU A 48 -3.29 8.96 2.85
CA LEU A 48 -2.49 7.96 3.55
C LEU A 48 -3.38 6.80 4.02
N ASP A 49 -2.96 5.60 3.71
CA ASP A 49 -3.54 4.36 4.24
C ASP A 49 -2.79 3.98 5.52
N VAL A 50 -3.44 4.15 6.68
CA VAL A 50 -2.90 3.83 8.01
C VAL A 50 -3.43 2.46 8.43
N LYS A 51 -2.58 1.45 8.30
CA LYS A 51 -2.93 0.07 8.66
C LYS A 51 -3.06 -0.13 10.16
N CYS A 52 -4.11 -0.84 10.58
CA CYS A 52 -4.38 -1.23 11.97
C CYS A 52 -4.65 -2.72 12.06
N GLY A 53 -3.99 -3.42 12.97
CA GLY A 53 -4.20 -4.86 13.19
C GLY A 53 -2.93 -5.68 13.34
N SER A 54 -3.05 -7.00 13.35
CA SER A 54 -1.97 -7.96 13.64
C SER A 54 -0.77 -7.88 12.69
N GLY A 55 -0.97 -7.41 11.47
CA GLY A 55 0.08 -7.23 10.48
C GLY A 55 0.72 -5.83 10.50
N SER A 56 0.21 -4.92 11.32
CA SER A 56 0.65 -3.53 11.38
C SER A 56 1.50 -3.23 12.62
N PHE A 57 2.26 -2.13 12.56
CA PHE A 57 2.87 -1.52 13.75
C PHE A 57 1.82 -0.94 14.70
N MET A 58 0.71 -0.44 14.17
CA MET A 58 -0.41 0.06 14.95
C MET A 58 -1.39 -1.09 15.21
N GLN A 59 -1.25 -1.76 16.35
CA GLN A 59 -2.07 -2.92 16.67
C GLN A 59 -3.45 -2.54 17.22
N SER A 60 -3.56 -1.35 17.85
CA SER A 60 -4.83 -0.82 18.33
C SER A 60 -5.35 0.31 17.45
N ILE A 61 -6.67 0.49 17.46
CA ILE A 61 -7.31 1.59 16.73
C ILE A 61 -6.89 2.97 17.29
N ASP A 62 -6.56 3.06 18.57
CA ASP A 62 -6.15 4.31 19.19
C ASP A 62 -4.72 4.69 18.77
N ASP A 63 -3.82 3.72 18.65
CA ASP A 63 -2.48 3.95 18.09
C ASP A 63 -2.56 4.39 16.63
N ALA A 64 -3.41 3.73 15.84
CA ALA A 64 -3.63 4.09 14.44
C ALA A 64 -4.21 5.51 14.31
N ARG A 65 -5.18 5.88 15.17
CA ARG A 65 -5.71 7.25 15.23
C ARG A 65 -4.66 8.27 15.64
N HIS A 66 -3.79 7.92 16.59
CA HIS A 66 -2.70 8.80 17.01
C HIS A 66 -1.73 9.07 15.87
N LEU A 67 -1.32 8.05 15.14
CA LEU A 67 -0.48 8.18 13.95
C LEU A 67 -1.17 9.00 12.85
N ALA A 68 -2.44 8.70 12.53
CA ALA A 68 -3.22 9.41 11.54
C ALA A 68 -3.33 10.92 11.85
N ARG A 69 -3.64 11.27 13.10
CA ARG A 69 -3.70 12.68 13.56
C ARG A 69 -2.34 13.37 13.44
N SER A 70 -1.26 12.70 13.81
CA SER A 70 0.09 13.23 13.67
C SER A 70 0.43 13.54 12.21
N LEU A 71 0.17 12.61 11.31
CA LEU A 71 0.41 12.76 9.87
C LEU A 71 -0.40 13.92 9.27
N CYS A 72 -1.71 13.97 9.55
CA CYS A 72 -2.58 15.04 9.06
C CYS A 72 -2.21 16.42 9.63
N SER A 73 -1.89 16.49 10.93
CA SER A 73 -1.51 17.74 11.58
C SER A 73 -0.21 18.32 11.01
N VAL A 74 0.81 17.47 10.83
CA VAL A 74 2.09 17.91 10.25
C VAL A 74 1.92 18.27 8.77
N GLY A 75 1.19 17.46 7.98
CA GLY A 75 0.89 17.78 6.58
C GLY A 75 0.22 19.15 6.45
N LYS A 76 -0.82 19.40 7.24
CA LYS A 76 -1.53 20.69 7.28
C LYS A 76 -0.60 21.86 7.68
N HIS A 77 0.30 21.64 8.64
CA HIS A 77 1.27 22.67 9.06
C HIS A 77 2.17 23.12 7.91
N PHE A 78 2.51 22.24 7.00
CA PHE A 78 3.30 22.53 5.79
C PHE A 78 2.44 22.89 4.57
N GLY A 79 1.14 23.13 4.74
CA GLY A 79 0.24 23.55 3.64
C GLY A 79 -0.18 22.41 2.71
N LEU A 80 0.15 21.15 3.04
CA LEU A 80 -0.25 19.98 2.26
C LEU A 80 -1.60 19.43 2.76
N GLN A 81 -2.64 19.45 1.90
CA GLN A 81 -3.91 18.80 2.20
C GLN A 81 -3.69 17.31 2.40
N THR A 82 -3.90 16.84 3.62
CA THR A 82 -3.59 15.47 4.01
C THR A 82 -4.79 14.80 4.66
N THR A 83 -5.22 13.68 4.09
CA THR A 83 -6.25 12.79 4.64
C THR A 83 -5.63 11.44 4.99
N ALA A 84 -6.07 10.84 6.09
CA ALA A 84 -5.64 9.50 6.49
C ALA A 84 -6.86 8.60 6.70
N LEU A 85 -6.89 7.46 6.01
CA LEU A 85 -7.85 6.39 6.21
C LEU A 85 -7.22 5.31 7.09
N ILE A 86 -7.95 4.90 8.12
CA ILE A 86 -7.52 3.76 8.95
C ILE A 86 -8.18 2.51 8.39
N THR A 87 -7.37 1.53 8.03
CA THR A 87 -7.82 0.31 7.36
C THR A 87 -7.35 -0.94 8.10
N ASP A 88 -8.10 -2.04 7.95
CA ASP A 88 -7.82 -3.28 8.64
C ASP A 88 -6.59 -4.01 8.07
N MET A 89 -5.76 -4.54 8.95
CA MET A 89 -4.63 -5.42 8.65
C MET A 89 -4.61 -6.65 9.58
N ASN A 90 -5.79 -7.13 9.99
CA ASN A 90 -5.93 -8.42 10.68
C ASN A 90 -6.00 -9.61 9.73
N GLN A 91 -6.04 -9.33 8.44
CA GLN A 91 -5.95 -10.29 7.35
C GLN A 91 -5.16 -9.67 6.19
N PRO A 92 -4.54 -10.48 5.32
CA PRO A 92 -3.96 -9.98 4.09
C PRO A 92 -5.00 -9.26 3.23
N LEU A 93 -4.62 -8.19 2.57
CA LEU A 93 -5.44 -7.53 1.56
C LEU A 93 -5.41 -8.38 0.27
N GLY A 94 -6.57 -8.68 -0.26
CA GLY A 94 -6.68 -9.58 -1.40
C GLY A 94 -6.41 -11.04 -1.06
N LYS A 95 -6.01 -11.82 -2.04
CA LYS A 95 -5.79 -13.26 -1.93
C LYS A 95 -4.34 -13.67 -2.12
N MET A 96 -3.52 -12.76 -2.65
CA MET A 96 -2.12 -13.04 -3.01
C MET A 96 -1.18 -12.35 -2.05
N ILE A 97 -0.06 -13.01 -1.72
CA ILE A 97 1.00 -12.45 -0.90
C ILE A 97 2.34 -12.73 -1.57
N GLY A 98 3.02 -11.71 -2.05
CA GLY A 98 4.31 -11.78 -2.74
C GLY A 98 4.36 -10.92 -3.99
N ASN A 99 5.53 -10.42 -4.34
CA ASN A 99 5.72 -9.34 -5.32
C ASN A 99 4.96 -9.55 -6.64
N LYS A 100 5.25 -10.66 -7.34
CA LYS A 100 4.66 -10.90 -8.67
C LYS A 100 3.18 -11.22 -8.59
N VAL A 101 2.77 -12.05 -7.64
CA VAL A 101 1.37 -12.49 -7.51
C VAL A 101 0.46 -11.34 -7.12
N GLU A 102 0.94 -10.40 -6.30
CA GLU A 102 0.22 -9.18 -5.95
C GLU A 102 0.09 -8.23 -7.13
N VAL A 103 1.12 -8.11 -7.98
CA VAL A 103 1.02 -7.32 -9.23
C VAL A 103 0.02 -7.95 -10.20
N ASP A 104 0.05 -9.29 -10.36
CA ASP A 104 -0.94 -10.01 -11.19
C ASP A 104 -2.37 -9.78 -10.66
N GLU A 105 -2.58 -9.82 -9.34
CA GLU A 105 -3.86 -9.52 -8.69
C GLU A 105 -4.29 -8.07 -8.91
N SER A 106 -3.37 -7.12 -8.77
CA SER A 106 -3.62 -5.70 -9.05
C SER A 106 -4.04 -5.48 -10.52
N ILE A 107 -3.40 -6.18 -11.45
CA ILE A 107 -3.79 -6.17 -12.87
C ILE A 107 -5.22 -6.71 -13.06
N GLN A 108 -5.62 -7.75 -12.31
CA GLN A 108 -7.00 -8.25 -12.34
C GLN A 108 -7.99 -7.21 -11.85
N VAL A 109 -7.67 -6.48 -10.77
CA VAL A 109 -8.51 -5.37 -10.28
C VAL A 109 -8.64 -4.28 -11.33
N LEU A 110 -7.55 -3.88 -11.98
CA LEU A 110 -7.55 -2.89 -13.07
C LEU A 110 -8.38 -3.33 -14.28
N LYS A 111 -8.56 -4.65 -14.46
CA LYS A 111 -9.42 -5.24 -15.49
C LYS A 111 -10.85 -5.55 -15.01
N GLY A 112 -11.20 -5.15 -13.80
CA GLY A 112 -12.54 -5.33 -13.25
C GLY A 112 -12.85 -6.72 -12.66
N SER A 113 -11.85 -7.61 -12.52
CA SER A 113 -12.05 -9.02 -12.10
C SER A 113 -11.30 -9.44 -10.82
N GLY A 114 -10.61 -8.54 -10.17
CA GLY A 114 -9.83 -8.80 -8.95
C GLY A 114 -10.67 -8.94 -7.68
N PRO A 115 -10.03 -9.18 -6.52
CA PRO A 115 -10.68 -9.26 -5.24
C PRO A 115 -11.45 -7.98 -4.89
N TYR A 116 -12.61 -8.17 -4.27
CA TYR A 116 -13.50 -7.07 -3.91
C TYR A 116 -12.87 -6.09 -2.90
N ASP A 117 -12.20 -6.60 -1.89
CA ASP A 117 -11.56 -5.81 -0.84
C ASP A 117 -10.45 -4.90 -1.39
N VAL A 118 -9.63 -5.39 -2.33
CA VAL A 118 -8.60 -4.59 -3.02
C VAL A 118 -9.25 -3.49 -3.86
N ARG A 119 -10.33 -3.84 -4.60
CA ARG A 119 -11.09 -2.87 -5.40
C ARG A 119 -11.67 -1.76 -4.51
N GLU A 120 -12.35 -2.14 -3.42
CA GLU A 120 -12.99 -1.18 -2.52
C GLU A 120 -11.98 -0.27 -1.84
N LEU A 121 -10.88 -0.81 -1.35
CA LEU A 121 -9.82 0.01 -0.75
C LEU A 121 -9.26 1.00 -1.77
N THR A 122 -9.01 0.56 -2.99
CA THR A 122 -8.50 1.42 -4.08
C THR A 122 -9.48 2.55 -4.40
N LEU A 123 -10.78 2.22 -4.49
CA LEU A 123 -11.83 3.22 -4.73
C LEU A 123 -11.92 4.23 -3.57
N ASN A 124 -11.87 3.77 -2.33
CA ASN A 124 -11.95 4.66 -1.18
C ASN A 124 -10.75 5.63 -1.11
N LEU A 125 -9.52 5.12 -1.26
CA LEU A 125 -8.32 5.96 -1.28
C LEU A 125 -8.32 6.94 -2.47
N GLY A 126 -8.72 6.47 -3.64
CA GLY A 126 -8.81 7.30 -4.85
C GLY A 126 -9.90 8.37 -4.75
N THR A 127 -11.04 8.07 -4.15
CA THR A 127 -12.13 9.02 -3.91
C THR A 127 -11.66 10.17 -3.04
N GLU A 128 -11.03 9.87 -1.90
CA GLU A 128 -10.47 10.89 -1.01
C GLU A 128 -9.41 11.75 -1.75
N LEU A 129 -8.58 11.13 -2.58
CA LEU A 129 -7.56 11.86 -3.33
C LEU A 129 -8.20 12.82 -4.34
N LEU A 130 -9.21 12.38 -5.10
CA LEU A 130 -9.89 13.25 -6.06
C LEU A 130 -10.61 14.40 -5.39
N VAL A 131 -11.30 14.15 -4.27
CA VAL A 131 -11.98 15.20 -3.49
C VAL A 131 -10.99 16.19 -2.92
N ASN A 132 -9.84 15.73 -2.42
CA ASN A 132 -8.79 16.62 -1.92
C ASN A 132 -8.13 17.48 -3.00
N CYS A 133 -8.04 16.96 -4.23
CA CYS A 133 -7.44 17.69 -5.35
C CYS A 133 -8.43 18.63 -6.07
N ARG A 134 -9.74 18.41 -5.91
CA ARG A 134 -10.79 19.13 -6.65
C ARG A 134 -11.83 19.67 -5.69
N ASN A 135 -11.90 20.99 -5.56
CA ASN A 135 -12.79 21.65 -4.59
C ASN A 135 -14.29 21.55 -4.95
N ASP A 136 -14.62 21.12 -6.16
CA ASP A 136 -15.97 21.09 -6.75
C ASP A 136 -16.52 19.66 -6.96
N THR A 137 -15.80 18.64 -6.52
CA THR A 137 -16.17 17.24 -6.71
C THR A 137 -16.64 16.62 -5.39
N THR A 138 -17.84 16.03 -5.38
CA THR A 138 -18.36 15.27 -4.26
C THR A 138 -17.75 13.87 -4.18
N HIS A 139 -17.85 13.22 -3.01
CA HIS A 139 -17.38 11.85 -2.86
C HIS A 139 -18.09 10.87 -3.81
N ASP A 140 -19.39 11.05 -4.04
CA ASP A 140 -20.16 10.18 -4.92
C ASP A 140 -19.70 10.33 -6.38
N GLU A 141 -19.55 11.57 -6.87
CA GLU A 141 -19.06 11.84 -8.22
C GLU A 141 -17.62 11.32 -8.43
N ALA A 142 -16.73 11.54 -7.46
CA ALA A 142 -15.37 11.03 -7.52
C ALA A 142 -15.35 9.49 -7.58
N ARG A 143 -16.17 8.83 -6.75
CA ARG A 143 -16.28 7.37 -6.74
C ARG A 143 -16.83 6.83 -8.06
N GLU A 144 -17.88 7.43 -8.62
CA GLU A 144 -18.43 7.04 -9.91
C GLU A 144 -17.41 7.19 -11.05
N GLN A 145 -16.65 8.28 -11.07
CA GLN A 145 -15.56 8.47 -12.04
C GLN A 145 -14.51 7.35 -11.96
N LEU A 146 -14.09 6.97 -10.75
CA LEU A 146 -13.11 5.91 -10.55
C LEU A 146 -13.65 4.54 -10.96
N ILE A 147 -14.91 4.23 -10.62
CA ILE A 147 -15.60 3.03 -11.07
C ILE A 147 -15.63 2.99 -12.60
N GLY A 148 -16.01 4.10 -13.24
CA GLY A 148 -16.01 4.21 -14.71
C GLY A 148 -14.63 4.00 -15.33
N CYS A 149 -13.54 4.43 -14.68
CA CYS A 149 -12.18 4.19 -15.14
C CYS A 149 -11.78 2.72 -15.04
N LEU A 150 -12.18 2.03 -13.96
CA LEU A 150 -11.92 0.60 -13.79
C LEU A 150 -12.74 -0.23 -14.80
N ASP A 151 -14.04 0.02 -14.88
CA ASP A 151 -14.96 -0.81 -15.65
C ASP A 151 -14.79 -0.60 -17.18
N SER A 152 -14.31 0.57 -17.61
CA SER A 152 -13.99 0.84 -19.02
C SER A 152 -12.62 0.34 -19.47
N GLY A 153 -11.76 -0.12 -18.56
CA GLY A 153 -10.38 -0.53 -18.84
C GLY A 153 -9.38 0.64 -18.93
N LYS A 154 -9.80 1.89 -18.83
CA LYS A 154 -8.89 3.07 -18.86
C LYS A 154 -7.81 3.03 -17.78
N ALA A 155 -8.15 2.53 -16.59
CA ALA A 155 -7.19 2.38 -15.50
C ALA A 155 -6.10 1.36 -15.86
N TYR A 156 -6.45 0.26 -16.53
CA TYR A 156 -5.48 -0.72 -17.03
C TYR A 156 -4.59 -0.13 -18.13
N ASP A 157 -5.18 0.61 -19.07
CA ASP A 157 -4.41 1.26 -20.15
C ASP A 157 -3.41 2.27 -19.58
N CYS A 158 -3.81 3.03 -18.56
CA CYS A 158 -2.91 3.96 -17.86
C CYS A 158 -1.74 3.22 -17.19
N PHE A 159 -2.01 2.08 -16.54
CA PHE A 159 -0.97 1.23 -15.96
C PHE A 159 -0.01 0.70 -17.02
N VAL A 160 -0.51 0.21 -18.15
CA VAL A 160 0.32 -0.27 -19.28
C VAL A 160 1.24 0.84 -19.79
N ASN A 161 0.70 2.03 -20.00
CA ASN A 161 1.47 3.19 -20.45
C ASN A 161 2.56 3.59 -19.44
N MET A 162 2.24 3.57 -18.15
CA MET A 162 3.22 3.83 -17.09
C MET A 162 4.36 2.80 -17.11
N VAL A 163 4.03 1.51 -17.23
CA VAL A 163 5.03 0.42 -17.30
C VAL A 163 5.96 0.63 -18.50
N HIS A 164 5.41 0.93 -19.67
CA HIS A 164 6.20 1.16 -20.88
C HIS A 164 7.06 2.42 -20.78
N ALA A 165 6.53 3.52 -20.24
CA ALA A 165 7.28 4.76 -20.05
C ALA A 165 8.49 4.58 -19.11
N GLN A 166 8.40 3.65 -18.16
CA GLN A 166 9.51 3.29 -17.27
C GLN A 166 10.42 2.19 -17.83
N GLY A 167 10.25 1.80 -19.10
CA GLY A 167 11.06 0.75 -19.76
C GLY A 167 10.69 -0.68 -19.36
N GLY A 168 9.57 -0.86 -18.67
CA GLY A 168 9.04 -2.16 -18.28
C GLY A 168 8.36 -2.89 -19.44
N ARG A 169 8.03 -4.17 -19.23
CA ARG A 169 7.38 -5.04 -20.22
C ARG A 169 6.23 -5.82 -19.61
N LEU A 170 5.14 -5.94 -20.36
CA LEU A 170 4.00 -6.80 -20.08
C LEU A 170 3.81 -7.79 -21.25
N PRO A 171 3.24 -8.98 -21.01
CA PRO A 171 2.83 -9.52 -19.70
C PRO A 171 4.03 -9.90 -18.81
N LEU A 172 3.75 -10.00 -17.50
CA LEU A 172 4.77 -10.47 -16.55
C LEU A 172 5.19 -11.91 -16.85
N PRO A 173 6.45 -12.31 -16.56
CA PRO A 173 6.89 -13.68 -16.73
C PRO A 173 5.99 -14.66 -16.00
N LYS A 174 5.71 -15.82 -16.59
CA LYS A 174 4.93 -16.87 -15.91
C LYS A 174 5.66 -17.37 -14.67
N ILE A 175 4.91 -17.59 -13.58
CA ILE A 175 5.45 -18.25 -12.39
C ILE A 175 5.66 -19.72 -12.74
N LYS A 176 6.82 -20.28 -12.36
CA LYS A 176 7.03 -21.73 -12.43
C LYS A 176 6.06 -22.41 -11.48
N ASN A 177 5.35 -23.45 -11.96
CA ASN A 177 4.36 -24.19 -11.17
C ASN A 177 5.04 -25.06 -10.12
N ASN A 178 5.49 -24.47 -9.02
CA ASN A 178 5.87 -25.17 -7.79
C ASN A 178 4.84 -24.82 -6.72
N PHE A 179 3.65 -25.38 -6.82
CA PHE A 179 2.62 -25.20 -5.81
C PHE A 179 2.73 -26.31 -4.77
N HIS A 180 2.65 -25.92 -3.50
CA HIS A 180 2.41 -26.83 -2.40
C HIS A 180 1.04 -26.51 -1.82
N GLU A 181 0.12 -27.46 -1.90
CA GLU A 181 -1.24 -27.29 -1.37
C GLU A 181 -1.27 -27.65 0.12
N LEU A 182 -1.72 -26.71 0.93
CA LEU A 182 -1.99 -26.93 2.36
C LEU A 182 -3.50 -27.04 2.56
N VAL A 183 -3.96 -28.22 2.89
CA VAL A 183 -5.39 -28.49 3.10
C VAL A 183 -5.68 -28.53 4.60
N SER A 184 -6.78 -27.89 5.01
CA SER A 184 -7.27 -27.99 6.38
C SER A 184 -7.75 -29.40 6.69
N SER A 185 -7.46 -29.92 7.87
CA SER A 185 -7.94 -31.21 8.35
C SER A 185 -9.45 -31.24 8.65
N THR A 186 -10.08 -30.07 8.78
CA THR A 186 -11.50 -29.93 9.09
C THR A 186 -12.14 -28.85 8.25
N SER A 187 -13.42 -29.02 7.89
CA SER A 187 -14.21 -27.96 7.27
C SER A 187 -14.54 -26.88 8.29
N GLY A 188 -14.44 -25.60 7.86
CA GLY A 188 -14.70 -24.48 8.76
C GLY A 188 -14.49 -23.13 8.09
N ARG A 189 -14.53 -22.08 8.89
CA ARG A 189 -14.18 -20.72 8.49
C ARG A 189 -12.94 -20.27 9.24
N ILE A 190 -12.07 -19.52 8.57
CA ILE A 190 -10.93 -18.89 9.23
C ILE A 190 -11.50 -17.81 10.16
N SER A 191 -11.24 -17.95 11.46
CA SER A 191 -11.70 -17.00 12.49
C SER A 191 -10.67 -15.89 12.75
N GLN A 192 -9.40 -16.20 12.56
CA GLN A 192 -8.31 -15.27 12.82
C GLN A 192 -7.11 -15.59 11.93
N THR A 193 -6.42 -14.53 11.47
CA THR A 193 -5.18 -14.62 10.70
C THR A 193 -4.10 -13.80 11.39
N ASP A 194 -2.93 -14.40 11.57
CA ASP A 194 -1.73 -13.70 12.03
C ASP A 194 -0.91 -13.25 10.83
N CYS A 195 -1.17 -12.01 10.39
CA CYS A 195 -0.50 -11.44 9.21
C CYS A 195 1.01 -11.28 9.40
N ARG A 196 1.49 -11.10 10.63
CA ARG A 196 2.91 -11.00 10.93
C ARG A 196 3.61 -12.32 10.62
N ARG A 197 3.03 -13.45 11.04
CA ARG A 197 3.56 -14.79 10.74
C ARG A 197 3.56 -15.10 9.24
N PHE A 198 2.57 -14.61 8.48
CA PHE A 198 2.61 -14.73 7.02
C PHE A 198 3.82 -13.99 6.45
N GLY A 199 4.09 -12.77 6.89
CA GLY A 199 5.27 -12.02 6.47
C GLY A 199 6.58 -12.75 6.81
N GLU A 200 6.69 -13.29 8.03
CA GLU A 200 7.85 -14.06 8.47
C GLU A 200 8.04 -15.35 7.63
N ALA A 201 6.95 -16.06 7.30
CA ALA A 201 7.01 -17.24 6.45
C ALA A 201 7.50 -16.89 5.02
N ILE A 202 7.06 -15.78 4.44
CA ILE A 202 7.53 -15.34 3.12
C ILE A 202 9.01 -15.00 3.17
N ILE A 203 9.49 -14.35 4.22
CA ILE A 203 10.92 -14.07 4.41
C ILE A 203 11.71 -15.37 4.50
N ALA A 204 11.23 -16.35 5.26
CA ALA A 204 11.85 -17.67 5.40
C ALA A 204 11.94 -18.43 4.06
N LEU A 205 10.92 -18.25 3.19
CA LEU A 205 10.92 -18.80 1.83
C LEU A 205 11.81 -18.04 0.84
N GLY A 206 12.48 -16.97 1.27
CA GLY A 206 13.38 -16.17 0.46
C GLY A 206 12.70 -15.00 -0.26
N GLY A 207 11.47 -14.67 0.09
CA GLY A 207 10.67 -13.57 -0.49
C GLY A 207 10.90 -12.20 0.17
N GLY A 208 11.97 -11.99 0.87
CA GLY A 208 12.30 -10.71 1.50
C GLY A 208 13.72 -10.25 1.21
N ARG A 209 14.19 -9.20 1.90
CA ARG A 209 15.60 -8.85 1.86
C ARG A 209 16.40 -9.95 2.56
N LYS A 210 17.44 -10.44 1.90
CA LYS A 210 18.48 -11.20 2.59
C LYS A 210 19.22 -10.22 3.52
N GLN A 211 19.29 -10.59 4.79
CA GLN A 211 20.15 -9.91 5.75
C GLN A 211 21.62 -10.01 5.36
#